data_c88b5dc7ad80e6b4b9e3c6d0b0637cfd
#
_entry.id   c88b5dc7ad80e6b4b9e3c6d0b0637cfd
#
_cell.length_a   1.000
_cell.length_b   1.000
_cell.length_c   1.000
_cell.angle_alpha   90.00
_cell.angle_beta   90.00
_cell.angle_gamma   90.00
#
_symmetry.space_group_name_H-M   'P 1'
#
loop_
_entity.id
_entity.type
_entity.pdbx_description
1 polymer ?
#
loop_
_entity_poly.entity_id
_entity_poly.type
_entity_poly.pdbx_seq_one_letter_code
_entity_poly.pdbx_strand_id
1 'polypeptide(L)'
;YPMIDGVQKGCPHHILEPARTNLINYSESISNTPVKSGTYTDNFAISPDGTLNATKVTATDVDPYFYQNISYSAVSYTASIYIKGIGNSVGKEFQIRLGTNIYTDVIPLEWTRFKYTVTMASGVTSAGLEIPNPAVVGDEVLVWGWQVEVGSYATSYIPTNGESGGVTRSA
;
A
#
# COMPACT_ATOMS: atom_id res chain seq x y z
N TYR A 1 10.44 -8.35 -28.05
CA TYR A 1 11.18 -7.21 -28.64
C TYR A 1 12.08 -7.70 -29.75
N PRO A 2 12.13 -6.99 -30.91
CA PRO A 2 13.06 -7.36 -31.95
C PRO A 2 14.49 -7.15 -31.45
N MET A 3 15.33 -8.15 -31.68
CA MET A 3 16.77 -8.06 -31.48
C MET A 3 17.39 -7.43 -32.72
N ILE A 4 18.14 -6.35 -32.55
CA ILE A 4 18.94 -5.73 -33.59
C ILE A 4 20.37 -5.68 -33.06
N ASP A 5 21.31 -6.29 -33.79
CA ASP A 5 22.74 -6.37 -33.41
C ASP A 5 22.97 -6.99 -32.01
N GLY A 6 22.17 -8.00 -31.63
CA GLY A 6 22.30 -8.69 -30.36
C GLY A 6 21.85 -7.86 -29.13
N VAL A 7 21.38 -6.64 -29.34
CA VAL A 7 20.88 -5.78 -28.28
C VAL A 7 19.35 -5.72 -28.35
N GLN A 8 18.70 -6.05 -27.24
CA GLN A 8 17.26 -5.89 -27.11
C GLN A 8 16.91 -4.40 -27.13
N LYS A 9 16.41 -3.91 -28.27
CA LYS A 9 15.87 -2.55 -28.36
C LYS A 9 14.39 -2.61 -28.02
N GLY A 10 14.06 -2.27 -26.78
CA GLY A 10 12.68 -2.08 -26.37
C GLY A 10 12.09 -0.84 -27.00
N CYS A 11 11.00 -0.98 -27.76
CA CYS A 11 10.08 0.14 -27.85
C CYS A 11 9.59 0.45 -26.43
N PRO A 12 9.45 1.73 -26.05
CA PRO A 12 8.75 2.04 -24.81
C PRO A 12 7.38 1.36 -24.88
N HIS A 13 7.15 0.38 -24.02
CA HIS A 13 5.82 -0.14 -23.84
C HIS A 13 5.00 0.98 -23.21
N HIS A 14 4.14 1.59 -23.96
CA HIS A 14 2.98 2.22 -23.39
C HIS A 14 2.16 1.08 -22.76
N ILE A 15 2.33 0.87 -21.46
CA ILE A 15 1.40 0.07 -20.71
C ILE A 15 0.10 0.88 -20.76
N LEU A 16 -0.82 0.47 -21.60
CA LEU A 16 -2.16 1.05 -21.66
C LEU A 16 -2.90 0.56 -20.40
N GLU A 17 -2.65 1.23 -19.29
CA GLU A 17 -3.43 1.03 -18.09
C GLU A 17 -4.66 1.93 -18.13
N PRO A 18 -5.83 1.44 -17.68
CA PRO A 18 -7.03 2.26 -17.60
C PRO A 18 -6.79 3.41 -16.62
N ALA A 19 -7.58 4.48 -16.80
CA ALA A 19 -7.64 5.55 -15.80
C ALA A 19 -8.00 4.97 -14.43
N ARG A 20 -7.25 5.35 -13.39
CA ARG A 20 -7.45 4.91 -12.00
C ARG A 20 -7.18 6.05 -11.05
N THR A 21 -7.88 6.03 -9.94
CA THR A 21 -7.70 6.98 -8.83
C THR A 21 -7.19 6.23 -7.62
N ASN A 22 -6.04 6.65 -7.07
CA ASN A 22 -5.66 6.23 -5.73
C ASN A 22 -6.49 7.05 -4.72
N LEU A 23 -7.36 6.38 -3.98
CA LEU A 23 -8.27 7.00 -3.02
C LEU A 23 -7.61 7.27 -1.66
N ILE A 24 -6.39 6.80 -1.45
CA ILE A 24 -5.61 7.07 -0.25
C ILE A 24 -5.00 8.47 -0.35
N ASN A 25 -5.17 9.29 0.70
CA ASN A 25 -4.67 10.66 0.69
C ASN A 25 -3.15 10.76 0.89
N TYR A 26 -2.56 9.83 1.66
CA TYR A 26 -1.13 9.82 1.98
C TYR A 26 -0.54 8.45 1.69
N SER A 27 -0.14 8.23 0.45
CA SER A 27 0.35 6.94 -0.01
C SER A 27 1.83 6.68 0.32
N GLU A 28 2.60 7.72 0.57
CA GLU A 28 4.02 7.68 0.95
C GLU A 28 4.26 8.21 2.37
N SER A 29 3.67 9.35 2.71
CA SER A 29 3.75 9.95 4.05
C SER A 29 2.71 9.33 4.98
N ILE A 30 2.85 8.05 5.29
CA ILE A 30 1.89 7.26 6.07
C ILE A 30 1.70 7.85 7.48
N SER A 31 2.70 8.57 8.01
CA SER A 31 2.61 9.29 9.29
C SER A 31 1.47 10.32 9.32
N ASN A 32 1.03 10.80 8.16
CA ASN A 32 -0.08 11.76 8.03
C ASN A 32 -1.46 11.08 7.94
N THR A 33 -1.52 9.76 7.95
CA THR A 33 -2.81 9.05 7.97
C THR A 33 -3.62 9.45 9.20
N PRO A 34 -4.94 9.76 9.03
CA PRO A 34 -5.74 10.37 10.09
C PRO A 34 -5.86 9.54 11.37
N VAL A 35 -5.94 8.22 11.24
CA VAL A 35 -6.12 7.31 12.39
C VAL A 35 -5.03 6.26 12.36
N LYS A 36 -4.28 6.17 13.47
CA LYS A 36 -3.17 5.23 13.60
C LYS A 36 -2.82 4.94 15.06
N SER A 37 -2.23 3.77 15.29
CA SER A 37 -1.53 3.39 16.50
C SER A 37 -0.11 2.93 16.14
N GLY A 38 0.86 3.21 16.98
CA GLY A 38 2.29 3.01 16.70
C GLY A 38 3.02 4.31 16.42
N THR A 39 4.33 4.22 16.23
CA THR A 39 5.18 5.33 15.81
C THR A 39 5.52 5.21 14.33
N TYR A 40 5.39 6.31 13.60
CA TYR A 40 5.61 6.38 12.16
C TYR A 40 6.74 7.34 11.84
N THR A 41 7.73 6.89 11.08
CA THR A 41 8.86 7.71 10.63
C THR A 41 8.92 7.68 9.10
N ASP A 42 8.49 8.76 8.47
CA ASP A 42 8.55 8.91 7.02
C ASP A 42 9.99 9.14 6.55
N ASN A 43 10.24 8.86 5.28
CA ASN A 43 11.56 9.01 4.64
C ASN A 43 12.67 8.25 5.40
N PHE A 44 12.35 7.08 5.92
CA PHE A 44 13.27 6.30 6.74
C PHE A 44 14.19 5.39 5.91
N ALA A 45 13.70 4.84 4.82
CA ALA A 45 14.43 3.87 4.00
C ALA A 45 14.16 4.07 2.50
N ILE A 46 15.03 3.49 1.69
CA ILE A 46 14.85 3.44 0.24
C ILE A 46 13.66 2.54 -0.08
N SER A 47 12.70 3.09 -0.81
CA SER A 47 11.51 2.38 -1.27
C SER A 47 11.74 1.65 -2.60
N PRO A 48 10.76 0.89 -3.10
CA PRO A 48 10.84 0.23 -4.40
C PRO A 48 11.04 1.18 -5.60
N ASP A 49 10.76 2.47 -5.48
CA ASP A 49 11.02 3.46 -6.54
C ASP A 49 12.48 3.96 -6.56
N GLY A 50 13.30 3.53 -5.61
CA GLY A 50 14.72 3.90 -5.51
C GLY A 50 14.99 5.20 -4.76
N THR A 51 13.97 5.85 -4.17
CA THR A 51 14.12 7.08 -3.41
C THR A 51 13.95 6.85 -1.90
N LEU A 52 14.43 7.77 -1.08
CA LEU A 52 14.33 7.72 0.38
C LEU A 52 12.96 8.24 0.83
N ASN A 53 11.91 7.43 0.65
CA ASN A 53 10.52 7.81 0.94
C ASN A 53 9.66 6.69 1.54
N ALA A 54 10.27 5.59 1.99
CA ALA A 54 9.53 4.56 2.72
C ALA A 54 9.30 4.96 4.18
N THR A 55 8.14 4.62 4.73
CA THR A 55 7.79 4.87 6.12
C THR A 55 8.12 3.65 6.98
N LYS A 56 8.79 3.87 8.12
CA LYS A 56 8.94 2.87 9.16
C LYS A 56 7.79 2.95 10.15
N VAL A 57 7.13 1.82 10.38
CA VAL A 57 6.14 1.63 11.44
C VAL A 57 6.83 0.92 12.59
N THR A 58 6.76 1.48 13.79
CA THR A 58 7.27 0.86 15.02
C THR A 58 6.11 0.60 15.96
N ALA A 59 5.94 -0.65 16.37
CA ALA A 59 4.89 -1.06 17.28
C ALA A 59 5.11 -0.49 18.69
N THR A 60 4.11 0.22 19.20
CA THR A 60 4.07 0.72 20.59
C THR A 60 3.14 -0.09 21.48
N ASP A 61 2.34 -0.95 20.87
CA ASP A 61 1.42 -1.90 21.49
C ASP A 61 1.35 -3.20 20.66
N VAL A 62 0.40 -4.07 20.97
CA VAL A 62 0.24 -5.36 20.31
C VAL A 62 -0.53 -5.28 18.98
N ASP A 63 -1.04 -4.11 18.64
CA ASP A 63 -1.95 -3.91 17.49
C ASP A 63 -1.70 -2.57 16.80
N PRO A 64 -0.51 -2.37 16.19
CA PRO A 64 -0.23 -1.18 15.40
C PRO A 64 -1.03 -1.18 14.11
N TYR A 65 -1.70 -0.07 13.83
CA TYR A 65 -2.54 0.09 12.65
C TYR A 65 -2.50 1.51 12.09
N PHE A 66 -2.90 1.65 10.84
CA PHE A 66 -3.25 2.93 10.24
C PHE A 66 -4.42 2.75 9.27
N TYR A 67 -5.32 3.71 9.22
CA TYR A 67 -6.43 3.73 8.26
C TYR A 67 -6.96 5.13 7.99
N GLN A 68 -7.65 5.26 6.84
CA GLN A 68 -8.56 6.36 6.54
C GLN A 68 -9.93 5.82 6.17
N ASN A 69 -10.97 6.64 6.30
CA ASN A 69 -12.29 6.30 5.81
C ASN A 69 -12.41 6.64 4.33
N ILE A 70 -13.04 5.75 3.58
CA ILE A 70 -13.33 5.90 2.15
C ILE A 70 -14.83 5.72 1.94
N SER A 71 -15.40 6.51 1.03
CA SER A 71 -16.76 6.28 0.53
C SER A 71 -16.71 5.24 -0.58
N TYR A 72 -17.32 4.10 -0.33
CA TYR A 72 -17.40 2.99 -1.28
C TYR A 72 -18.74 2.99 -2.03
N SER A 73 -18.69 2.59 -3.30
CA SER A 73 -19.83 2.14 -4.09
C SER A 73 -19.88 0.62 -4.12
N ALA A 74 -21.00 0.03 -4.53
CA ALA A 74 -21.18 -1.42 -4.60
C ALA A 74 -20.47 -2.02 -5.84
N VAL A 75 -19.14 -1.89 -5.87
CA VAL A 75 -18.26 -2.40 -6.94
C VAL A 75 -16.99 -3.01 -6.33
N SER A 76 -16.15 -3.63 -7.17
CA SER A 76 -14.87 -4.16 -6.73
C SER A 76 -13.84 -3.05 -6.52
N TYR A 77 -13.10 -3.17 -5.43
CA TYR A 77 -11.94 -2.33 -5.08
C TYR A 77 -10.71 -3.21 -4.90
N THR A 78 -9.56 -2.69 -5.26
CA THR A 78 -8.28 -3.34 -5.04
C THR A 78 -7.41 -2.44 -4.18
N ALA A 79 -6.97 -2.99 -3.05
CA ALA A 79 -5.93 -2.41 -2.20
C ALA A 79 -4.57 -2.97 -2.61
N SER A 80 -3.52 -2.15 -2.56
CA SER A 80 -2.15 -2.61 -2.75
C SER A 80 -1.18 -1.79 -1.92
N ILE A 81 -0.12 -2.45 -1.44
CA ILE A 81 0.94 -1.83 -0.65
C ILE A 81 2.24 -2.64 -0.79
N TYR A 82 3.39 -1.95 -0.73
CA TYR A 82 4.69 -2.60 -0.61
C TYR A 82 5.08 -2.70 0.87
N ILE A 83 5.55 -3.88 1.27
CA ILE A 83 5.93 -4.20 2.64
C ILE A 83 7.30 -4.85 2.65
N LYS A 84 8.12 -4.50 3.64
CA LYS A 84 9.40 -5.13 3.94
C LYS A 84 9.60 -5.18 5.46
N GLY A 85 9.91 -6.34 6.00
CA GLY A 85 10.15 -6.52 7.42
C GLY A 85 11.53 -6.07 7.87
N ILE A 86 11.65 -5.76 9.15
CA ILE A 86 12.92 -5.48 9.83
C ILE A 86 13.05 -6.44 11.03
N GLY A 87 14.16 -7.19 11.07
CA GLY A 87 14.47 -8.06 12.20
C GLY A 87 13.35 -9.07 12.51
N ASN A 88 12.85 -9.05 13.75
CA ASN A 88 11.87 -10.01 14.24
C ASN A 88 10.47 -9.87 13.66
N SER A 89 10.18 -8.82 12.91
CA SER A 89 8.89 -8.66 12.24
C SER A 89 8.76 -9.56 11.01
N VAL A 90 9.88 -9.98 10.42
CA VAL A 90 9.87 -10.89 9.26
C VAL A 90 9.21 -12.21 9.65
N GLY A 91 8.25 -12.65 8.85
CA GLY A 91 7.48 -13.88 9.09
C GLY A 91 6.28 -13.71 10.03
N LYS A 92 6.09 -12.54 10.68
CA LYS A 92 4.86 -12.23 11.40
C LYS A 92 3.74 -11.90 10.40
N GLU A 93 2.50 -12.04 10.83
CA GLU A 93 1.34 -11.70 10.00
C GLU A 93 1.12 -10.20 9.95
N PHE A 94 0.44 -9.77 8.90
CA PHE A 94 -0.20 -8.46 8.75
C PHE A 94 -1.58 -8.63 8.12
N GLN A 95 -2.41 -7.61 8.25
CA GLN A 95 -3.75 -7.59 7.67
C GLN A 95 -3.97 -6.34 6.83
N ILE A 96 -4.50 -6.51 5.62
CA ILE A 96 -5.10 -5.43 4.83
C ILE A 96 -6.60 -5.48 5.10
N ARG A 97 -7.17 -4.34 5.45
CA ARG A 97 -8.60 -4.22 5.77
C ARG A 97 -9.30 -3.22 4.86
N LEU A 98 -10.40 -3.66 4.25
CA LEU A 98 -11.37 -2.80 3.55
C LEU A 98 -12.72 -3.00 4.25
N GLY A 99 -13.05 -2.11 5.18
CA GLY A 99 -14.16 -2.28 6.10
C GLY A 99 -13.98 -3.54 6.95
N THR A 100 -14.97 -4.44 6.91
CA THR A 100 -14.94 -5.73 7.61
C THR A 100 -14.23 -6.84 6.83
N ASN A 101 -13.85 -6.59 5.57
CA ASN A 101 -13.14 -7.56 4.74
C ASN A 101 -11.65 -7.53 5.07
N ILE A 102 -11.06 -8.70 5.30
CA ILE A 102 -9.69 -8.86 5.79
C ILE A 102 -8.92 -9.80 4.87
N TYR A 103 -7.74 -9.38 4.47
CA TYR A 103 -6.71 -10.20 3.84
C TYR A 103 -5.53 -10.32 4.80
N THR A 104 -5.04 -11.53 5.03
CA THR A 104 -3.91 -11.82 5.92
C THR A 104 -2.79 -12.46 5.12
N ASP A 105 -1.56 -12.02 5.35
CA ASP A 105 -0.34 -12.62 4.80
C ASP A 105 0.83 -12.39 5.77
N VAL A 106 2.03 -12.84 5.41
CA VAL A 106 3.23 -12.72 6.23
C VAL A 106 4.15 -11.62 5.72
N ILE A 107 4.80 -10.93 6.67
CA ILE A 107 5.75 -9.85 6.41
C ILE A 107 7.02 -10.45 5.77
N PRO A 108 7.38 -10.03 4.55
CA PRO A 108 8.53 -10.57 3.81
C PRO A 108 9.85 -9.92 4.25
N LEU A 109 10.96 -10.59 3.97
CA LEU A 109 12.31 -10.05 4.16
C LEU A 109 12.65 -8.96 3.13
N GLU A 110 12.14 -9.10 1.90
CA GLU A 110 12.40 -8.18 0.80
C GLU A 110 11.14 -7.42 0.39
N TRP A 111 11.30 -6.26 -0.25
CA TRP A 111 10.17 -5.48 -0.73
C TRP A 111 9.25 -6.33 -1.61
N THR A 112 7.99 -6.46 -1.20
CA THR A 112 6.95 -7.22 -1.90
C THR A 112 5.69 -6.39 -1.97
N ARG A 113 5.06 -6.35 -3.15
CA ARG A 113 3.76 -5.70 -3.34
C ARG A 113 2.64 -6.70 -3.06
N PHE A 114 1.86 -6.46 -2.02
CA PHE A 114 0.65 -7.20 -1.71
C PHE A 114 -0.57 -6.53 -2.34
N LYS A 115 -1.54 -7.34 -2.72
CA LYS A 115 -2.76 -6.91 -3.40
C LYS A 115 -3.95 -7.66 -2.82
N TYR A 116 -5.05 -6.95 -2.61
CA TYR A 116 -6.29 -7.52 -2.12
C TYR A 116 -7.47 -6.91 -2.87
N THR A 117 -8.28 -7.74 -3.53
CA THR A 117 -9.47 -7.32 -4.26
C THR A 117 -10.72 -7.87 -3.60
N VAL A 118 -11.70 -7.02 -3.38
CA VAL A 118 -12.99 -7.39 -2.80
C VAL A 118 -14.11 -6.48 -3.35
N THR A 119 -15.30 -7.04 -3.52
CA THR A 119 -16.50 -6.24 -3.82
C THR A 119 -17.04 -5.64 -2.54
N MET A 120 -17.10 -4.30 -2.50
CA MET A 120 -17.58 -3.55 -1.34
C MET A 120 -19.10 -3.35 -1.42
N ALA A 121 -19.73 -3.19 -0.27
CA ALA A 121 -21.06 -2.57 -0.20
C ALA A 121 -20.93 -1.05 -0.24
N SER A 122 -21.98 -0.34 -0.68
CA SER A 122 -22.03 1.12 -0.64
C SER A 122 -22.00 1.63 0.80
N GLY A 123 -21.26 2.69 1.06
CA GLY A 123 -21.15 3.30 2.38
C GLY A 123 -19.76 3.83 2.68
N VAL A 124 -19.62 4.44 3.84
CA VAL A 124 -18.32 4.95 4.33
C VAL A 124 -17.76 3.96 5.35
N THR A 125 -16.56 3.46 5.10
CA THR A 125 -15.84 2.60 6.04
C THR A 125 -14.33 2.69 5.84
N SER A 126 -13.56 2.03 6.71
CA SER A 126 -12.10 2.12 6.74
C SER A 126 -11.43 1.40 5.57
N ALA A 127 -10.29 1.97 5.15
CA ALA A 127 -9.25 1.29 4.38
C ALA A 127 -7.93 1.41 5.16
N GLY A 128 -7.32 0.32 5.53
CA GLY A 128 -6.12 0.37 6.35
C GLY A 128 -5.38 -0.95 6.49
N LEU A 129 -4.35 -0.92 7.34
CA LEU A 129 -3.54 -2.08 7.69
C LEU A 129 -3.40 -2.21 9.20
N GLU A 130 -3.26 -3.44 9.66
CA GLU A 130 -2.69 -3.81 10.95
C GLU A 130 -1.37 -4.53 10.69
N ILE A 131 -0.26 -3.98 11.18
CA ILE A 131 1.08 -4.46 10.79
C ILE A 131 2.17 -4.12 11.82
N PRO A 132 2.87 -5.13 12.41
CA PRO A 132 2.53 -6.55 12.39
C PRO A 132 1.25 -6.85 13.19
N ASN A 133 0.67 -8.03 13.05
CA ASN A 133 -0.48 -8.46 13.82
C ASN A 133 -0.41 -9.97 14.13
N PRO A 134 -0.26 -10.42 15.41
CA PRO A 134 0.01 -9.55 16.56
C PRO A 134 1.44 -9.04 16.57
N ALA A 135 1.62 -7.84 17.11
CA ALA A 135 2.92 -7.23 17.30
C ALA A 135 3.50 -7.52 18.70
N VAL A 136 4.81 -7.36 18.81
CA VAL A 136 5.53 -7.14 20.08
C VAL A 136 6.04 -5.71 20.06
N VAL A 137 5.93 -5.00 21.19
CA VAL A 137 6.46 -3.63 21.31
C VAL A 137 7.90 -3.57 20.83
N GLY A 138 8.18 -2.63 19.91
CA GLY A 138 9.48 -2.48 19.28
C GLY A 138 9.63 -3.21 17.94
N ASP A 139 8.65 -4.00 17.49
CA ASP A 139 8.65 -4.54 16.15
C ASP A 139 8.63 -3.40 15.10
N GLU A 140 9.42 -3.55 14.06
CA GLU A 140 9.56 -2.54 13.01
C GLU A 140 9.28 -3.12 11.63
N VAL A 141 8.51 -2.38 10.81
CA VAL A 141 8.16 -2.77 9.43
C VAL A 141 8.27 -1.55 8.53
N LEU A 142 8.75 -1.73 7.31
CA LEU A 142 8.74 -0.72 6.27
C LEU A 142 7.51 -0.88 5.39
N VAL A 143 6.85 0.22 5.09
CA VAL A 143 5.68 0.28 4.19
C VAL A 143 5.84 1.41 3.20
N TRP A 144 5.30 1.22 1.99
CA TRP A 144 5.34 2.23 0.93
C TRP A 144 4.25 1.98 -0.12
N GLY A 145 3.74 3.07 -0.72
CA GLY A 145 2.86 2.97 -1.87
C GLY A 145 1.48 2.41 -1.54
N TRP A 146 0.88 2.85 -0.43
CA TRP A 146 -0.48 2.49 -0.07
C TRP A 146 -1.47 3.02 -1.10
N GLN A 147 -2.23 2.13 -1.73
CA GLN A 147 -3.18 2.46 -2.80
C GLN A 147 -4.46 1.68 -2.64
N VAL A 148 -5.59 2.36 -2.79
CA VAL A 148 -6.92 1.76 -2.94
C VAL A 148 -7.58 2.35 -4.16
N GLU A 149 -8.03 1.52 -5.07
CA GLU A 149 -8.59 1.91 -6.37
C GLU A 149 -9.84 1.12 -6.71
N VAL A 150 -10.74 1.71 -7.48
CA VAL A 150 -11.87 1.00 -8.07
C VAL A 150 -11.33 0.09 -9.17
N GLY A 151 -11.67 -1.19 -9.12
CA GLY A 151 -11.28 -2.18 -10.13
C GLY A 151 -10.96 -3.54 -9.52
N SER A 152 -10.83 -4.54 -10.37
CA SER A 152 -10.61 -5.94 -10.00
C SER A 152 -9.14 -6.36 -9.98
N TYR A 153 -8.21 -5.43 -10.22
CA TYR A 153 -6.76 -5.65 -10.16
C TYR A 153 -6.03 -4.36 -9.82
N ALA A 154 -4.84 -4.48 -9.24
CA ALA A 154 -3.99 -3.33 -8.95
C ALA A 154 -3.28 -2.84 -10.22
N THR A 155 -3.36 -1.53 -10.47
CA THR A 155 -2.57 -0.87 -11.51
C THR A 155 -1.23 -0.38 -10.97
N SER A 156 -0.41 0.25 -11.80
CA SER A 156 0.83 0.88 -11.37
C SER A 156 0.57 1.91 -10.27
N TYR A 157 1.51 2.04 -9.36
CA TYR A 157 1.38 2.92 -8.20
C TYR A 157 1.15 4.38 -8.62
N ILE A 158 0.21 5.02 -7.94
CA ILE A 158 -0.17 6.42 -8.12
C ILE A 158 0.13 7.15 -6.80
N PRO A 159 1.16 8.00 -6.74
CA PRO A 159 1.50 8.72 -5.52
C PRO A 159 0.46 9.75 -5.15
N THR A 160 0.23 9.92 -3.84
CA THR A 160 -0.64 10.93 -3.25
C THR A 160 0.04 11.58 -2.05
N ASN A 161 -0.22 12.86 -1.82
CA ASN A 161 0.36 13.62 -0.71
C ASN A 161 -0.62 14.66 -0.14
N GLY A 162 -1.79 14.20 0.30
CA GLY A 162 -2.80 15.01 0.97
C GLY A 162 -3.96 15.47 0.08
N GLU A 163 -4.04 14.97 -1.15
CA GLU A 163 -5.15 15.32 -2.05
C GLU A 163 -6.46 14.66 -1.57
N SER A 164 -7.40 15.50 -1.16
CA SER A 164 -8.73 15.04 -0.76
C SER A 164 -9.46 14.42 -1.97
N GLY A 165 -9.90 13.18 -1.81
CA GLY A 165 -10.52 12.40 -2.89
C GLY A 165 -9.52 11.67 -3.79
N GLY A 166 -8.22 11.77 -3.48
CA GLY A 166 -7.15 11.05 -4.17
C GLY A 166 -6.65 11.70 -5.46
N VAL A 167 -5.74 10.99 -6.12
CA VAL A 167 -5.11 11.40 -7.40
C VAL A 167 -5.50 10.43 -8.50
N THR A 168 -5.94 10.98 -9.64
CA THR A 168 -6.30 10.20 -10.82
C THR A 168 -5.17 10.22 -11.85
N ARG A 169 -4.72 9.03 -12.26
CA ARG A 169 -3.91 8.87 -13.47
C ARG A 169 -4.84 8.64 -14.66
N SER A 170 -4.67 9.44 -15.72
CA SER A 170 -5.35 9.22 -16.98
C SER A 170 -4.86 7.94 -17.68
N ALA A 171 -5.70 7.38 -18.54
CA ALA A 171 -5.33 6.25 -19.38
C ALA A 171 -4.27 6.61 -20.42
#